data_6f9e687c07e3e7744eec0f9624cebfd3
#
_entry.id   6f9e687c07e3e7744eec0f9624cebfd3
#
_cell.length_a   1.000
_cell.length_b   1.000
_cell.length_c   1.000
_cell.angle_alpha   90.00
_cell.angle_beta   90.00
_cell.angle_gamma   90.00
#
_symmetry.space_group_name_H-M   'P 1'
#
loop_
_entity.id
_entity.type
_entity.pdbx_description
1 polymer ?
#
loop_
_entity_poly.entity_id
_entity_poly.type
_entity_poly.pdbx_seq_one_letter_code
_entity_poly.pdbx_strand_id
1 'polypeptide(L)' 'TLLTNNQVDLLKAIATEGCIKSINANDFIKKHHLKTPSSVNVALKSLLNKELIYNTPDGYIVYDRFFGKWLKDAVI' A
#
# COMPACT_ATOMS: atom_id res chain seq x y z
N THR A 1 -0.84 12.73 -10.21
CA THR A 1 -0.87 11.32 -10.60
C THR A 1 -2.06 10.62 -9.99
N LEU A 2 -2.88 10.03 -10.83
CA LEU A 2 -4.08 9.34 -10.37
C LEU A 2 -3.75 7.90 -9.99
N LEU A 3 -4.20 7.48 -8.84
CA LEU A 3 -4.08 6.11 -8.38
C LEU A 3 -5.43 5.43 -8.49
N THR A 4 -5.41 4.13 -8.79
CA THR A 4 -6.65 3.34 -8.76
C THR A 4 -7.07 3.11 -7.32
N ASN A 5 -8.33 2.71 -7.13
CA ASN A 5 -8.84 2.41 -5.79
C ASN A 5 -8.00 1.32 -5.12
N ASN A 6 -7.61 0.29 -5.88
CA ASN A 6 -6.78 -0.79 -5.32
C ASN A 6 -5.42 -0.27 -4.87
N GLN A 7 -4.83 0.64 -5.62
CA GLN A 7 -3.54 1.24 -5.27
C GLN A 7 -3.66 2.09 -4.00
N VAL A 8 -4.71 2.90 -3.93
CA VAL A 8 -4.95 3.73 -2.74
C VAL A 8 -5.18 2.85 -1.52
N ASP A 9 -6.01 1.83 -1.65
CA ASP A 9 -6.32 0.93 -0.55
C ASP A 9 -5.05 0.24 -0.02
N LEU A 10 -4.21 -0.24 -0.92
CA LEU A 10 -2.96 -0.89 -0.52
C LEU A 10 -2.00 0.10 0.13
N LEU A 11 -1.88 1.28 -0.45
CA LEU A 11 -1.00 2.31 0.09
C LEU A 11 -1.43 2.71 1.51
N LYS A 12 -2.73 2.87 1.74
CA LYS A 12 -3.28 3.17 3.05
C LYS A 12 -3.00 2.03 4.04
N ALA A 13 -3.17 0.80 3.57
CA ALA A 13 -2.93 -0.36 4.42
C ALA A 13 -1.47 -0.43 4.87
N ILE A 14 -0.54 -0.23 3.96
CA ILE A 14 0.87 -0.22 4.29
C ILE A 14 1.20 0.92 5.25
N ALA A 15 0.66 2.10 4.98
CA ALA A 15 0.90 3.26 5.85
C ALA A 15 0.37 3.02 7.26
N THR A 16 -0.78 2.36 7.38
CA THR A 16 -1.39 2.06 8.67
C THR A 16 -0.53 1.08 9.47
N GLU A 17 -0.01 0.05 8.81
CA GLU A 17 0.82 -0.95 9.47
C GLU A 17 2.24 -0.47 9.70
N GLY A 18 2.67 0.51 8.95
CA GLY A 18 4.03 1.04 9.01
C GLY A 18 5.02 0.24 8.17
N CYS A 19 5.08 -1.04 8.36
CA CYS A 19 5.99 -1.92 7.62
C CYS A 19 5.35 -3.30 7.49
N ILE A 20 5.30 -3.83 6.26
CA ILE A 20 4.63 -5.10 5.99
C ILE A 20 5.54 -6.02 5.22
N LYS A 21 5.79 -7.22 5.77
CA LYS A 21 6.60 -8.24 5.09
C LYS A 21 5.75 -9.08 4.14
N SER A 22 4.55 -9.43 4.55
CA SER A 22 3.70 -10.36 3.80
C SER A 22 2.43 -9.69 3.32
N ILE A 23 2.54 -9.00 2.21
CA ILE A 23 1.41 -8.27 1.63
C ILE A 23 0.32 -9.22 1.15
N ASN A 24 0.69 -10.43 0.76
CA ASN A 24 -0.27 -11.41 0.25
C ASN A 24 -0.91 -12.27 1.35
N ALA A 25 -0.57 -12.03 2.61
CA ALA A 25 -1.15 -12.79 3.70
C ALA A 25 -2.66 -12.56 3.77
N ASN A 26 -3.43 -13.64 3.94
CA ASN A 26 -4.87 -13.53 4.00
C ASN A 26 -5.34 -12.61 5.13
N ASP A 27 -4.66 -12.64 6.25
CA ASP A 27 -5.00 -11.79 7.39
C ASP A 27 -4.89 -10.31 7.05
N PHE A 28 -3.82 -9.94 6.35
CA PHE A 28 -3.61 -8.57 5.93
C PHE A 28 -4.67 -8.13 4.93
N ILE A 29 -4.95 -8.99 3.96
CA ILE A 29 -5.95 -8.71 2.93
C ILE A 29 -7.33 -8.53 3.55
N LYS A 30 -7.70 -9.40 4.47
CA LYS A 30 -9.00 -9.31 5.15
C LYS A 30 -9.08 -8.09 6.06
N LYS A 31 -8.03 -7.83 6.81
CA LYS A 31 -7.99 -6.72 7.74
C LYS A 31 -8.21 -5.38 7.06
N HIS A 32 -7.67 -5.22 5.87
CA HIS A 32 -7.73 -3.96 5.15
C HIS A 32 -8.72 -3.98 3.99
N HIS A 33 -9.56 -5.03 3.93
CA HIS A 33 -10.61 -5.15 2.91
C HIS A 33 -10.07 -5.07 1.48
N LEU A 34 -8.89 -5.64 1.28
CA LEU A 34 -8.31 -5.73 -0.05
C LEU A 34 -9.00 -6.86 -0.82
N LYS A 35 -8.93 -6.82 -2.13
CA LYS A 35 -9.73 -7.76 -2.92
C LYS A 35 -9.15 -9.16 -2.98
N THR A 36 -8.09 -9.35 -3.72
CA THR A 36 -7.48 -10.68 -3.89
C THR A 36 -5.97 -10.52 -3.85
N PRO A 37 -5.24 -11.62 -3.60
CA PRO A 37 -3.78 -11.58 -3.67
C PRO A 37 -3.26 -11.11 -5.01
N SER A 38 -3.93 -11.49 -6.10
CA SER A 38 -3.52 -11.05 -7.44
C SER A 38 -3.68 -9.55 -7.62
N SER A 39 -4.81 -8.99 -7.18
CA SER A 39 -5.04 -7.55 -7.24
C SER A 39 -4.03 -6.80 -6.40
N VAL A 40 -3.72 -7.34 -5.22
CA VAL A 40 -2.73 -6.73 -4.32
C VAL A 40 -1.35 -6.72 -4.98
N ASN A 41 -0.96 -7.82 -5.63
CA ASN A 41 0.33 -7.88 -6.32
C ASN A 41 0.42 -6.88 -7.46
N VAL A 42 -0.65 -6.72 -8.24
CA VAL A 42 -0.67 -5.75 -9.33
C VAL A 42 -0.52 -4.34 -8.79
N ALA A 43 -1.28 -4.02 -7.74
CA ALA A 43 -1.21 -2.71 -7.10
C ALA A 43 0.18 -2.47 -6.51
N LEU A 44 0.77 -3.49 -5.89
CA LEU A 44 2.10 -3.40 -5.31
C LEU A 44 3.14 -3.05 -6.36
N LYS A 45 3.11 -3.74 -7.49
CA LYS A 45 4.06 -3.47 -8.57
C LYS A 45 3.92 -2.05 -9.09
N SER A 46 2.69 -1.57 -9.24
CA SER A 46 2.45 -0.19 -9.65
C SER A 46 3.01 0.81 -8.65
N LEU A 47 2.78 0.58 -7.37
CA LEU A 47 3.27 1.48 -6.33
C LEU A 47 4.78 1.51 -6.27
N LEU A 48 5.42 0.35 -6.42
CA LEU A 48 6.89 0.26 -6.48
C LEU A 48 7.42 1.01 -7.70
N ASN A 49 6.77 0.82 -8.84
CA ASN A 49 7.18 1.46 -10.09
C ASN A 49 7.06 2.98 -10.02
N LYS A 50 6.06 3.46 -9.30
CA LYS A 50 5.86 4.90 -9.08
C LYS A 50 6.70 5.45 -7.94
N GLU A 51 7.47 4.59 -7.30
CA GLU A 51 8.34 4.97 -6.18
C GLU A 51 7.58 5.53 -4.99
N LEU A 52 6.35 5.07 -4.80
CA LEU A 52 5.52 5.48 -3.67
C LEU A 52 5.74 4.61 -2.44
N ILE A 53 6.22 3.40 -2.66
CA ILE A 53 6.64 2.50 -1.59
C ILE A 53 7.97 1.89 -1.99
N TYR A 54 8.67 1.34 -1.01
CA TYR A 54 9.87 0.59 -1.33
C TYR A 54 10.03 -0.58 -0.37
N ASN A 55 10.82 -1.55 -0.83
CA ASN A 55 11.07 -2.77 -0.11
C ASN A 55 12.34 -2.61 0.73
N THR A 56 12.21 -2.87 2.03
CA THR A 56 13.35 -2.85 2.94
C THR A 56 13.54 -4.25 3.51
N PRO A 57 14.67 -4.51 4.20
CA PRO A 57 14.82 -5.81 4.88
C PRO A 57 13.70 -6.11 5.87
N ASP A 58 13.05 -5.09 6.39
CA ASP A 58 11.95 -5.26 7.33
C ASP A 58 10.59 -5.38 6.67
N GLY A 59 10.51 -5.13 5.36
CA GLY A 59 9.27 -5.23 4.61
C GLY A 59 9.04 -4.01 3.74
N TYR A 60 7.81 -3.89 3.24
CA TYR A 60 7.43 -2.75 2.42
C TYR A 60 7.02 -1.58 3.29
N ILE A 61 7.49 -0.39 2.95
CA ILE A 61 7.11 0.83 3.65
C ILE A 61 6.70 1.89 2.65
N VAL A 62 5.85 2.82 3.08
CA VAL A 62 5.45 3.94 2.26
C VAL A 62 6.58 4.97 2.29
N TYR A 63 6.96 5.43 1.08
CA TYR A 63 7.94 6.49 0.99
C TYR A 63 7.29 7.76 1.48
N ASP A 64 7.80 8.21 2.65
CA ASP A 64 7.68 9.54 3.03
C ASP A 64 6.57 10.12 3.78
N ARG A 65 6.99 11.11 4.42
CA ARG A 65 6.23 12.07 5.17
C ARG A 65 5.20 12.83 4.32
N PHE A 66 5.43 12.95 3.02
CA PHE A 66 4.43 13.51 2.12
C PHE A 66 3.21 12.63 2.01
N PHE A 67 3.39 11.31 2.06
CA PHE A 67 2.30 10.39 1.86
C PHE A 67 1.32 10.37 3.01
N GLY A 68 1.78 10.52 4.24
CA GLY A 68 0.89 10.63 5.36
C GLY A 68 -0.11 11.74 5.18
N LYS A 69 0.38 12.91 4.75
CA LYS A 69 -0.45 14.07 4.52
C LYS A 69 -1.33 13.90 3.27
N TRP A 70 -0.74 13.40 2.20
CA TRP A 70 -1.47 13.18 0.96
C TRP A 70 -2.60 12.17 1.13
N LEU A 71 -2.36 11.11 1.87
CA LEU A 71 -3.39 10.10 2.13
C LEU A 71 -4.53 10.67 2.95
N LYS A 72 -4.24 11.52 3.90
CA LYS A 72 -5.29 12.19 4.65
C LYS A 72 -6.16 13.03 3.74
N ASP A 73 -5.54 13.77 2.85
CA ASP A 73 -6.27 14.64 1.92
C ASP A 73 -7.05 13.82 0.89
N ALA A 74 -6.51 12.70 0.46
CA ALA A 74 -7.13 11.86 -0.56
C ALA A 74 -8.30 11.04 -0.02
N VAL A 75 -8.36 10.83 1.28
CA VAL A 75 -9.38 9.97 1.90
C VAL A 75 -10.64 10.74 2.28
N ILE A 76 -10.56 12.02 2.27
CA ILE A 76 -11.68 12.86 2.68
C ILE A 76 -12.66 13.07 1.55
#